data_02a2737bb3f939aefd215e00bb73a5a8
#
_entry.id   02a2737bb3f939aefd215e00bb73a5a8
#
_cell.length_a   1.000
_cell.length_b   1.000
_cell.length_c   1.000
_cell.angle_alpha   90.00
_cell.angle_beta   90.00
_cell.angle_gamma   90.00
#
_symmetry.space_group_name_H-M   'P 1'
#
loop_
_entity.id
_entity.type
_entity.pdbx_description
1 polymer ?
#
loop_
_entity_poly.entity_id
_entity_poly.type
_entity_poly.pdbx_seq_one_letter_code
_entity_poly.pdbx_strand_id
1 'polypeptide(L)'
;MQSCTSSPSKIAVAVVLAAGLCTPLLAAPPASATQSPIAVDTATVAMELEFQAADMAGGLELINRVPERVLLEGQAAYDTWIAENQHVLAAARASVLECTGAIALLIASTAFPVAKILKIKRLINSLGGVTKAVRVMWGASFSWEKIRALGGAAAALGAELLGVAAVKRGCFR
;
A
#
# COMPACT_ATOMS: atom_id res chain seq x y z
N MET A 1 -35.62 1.60 29.59
CA MET A 1 -35.44 2.57 30.67
C MET A 1 -34.10 2.29 31.33
N GLN A 2 -33.09 3.04 31.02
CA GLN A 2 -32.02 3.51 31.91
C GLN A 2 -31.01 4.28 31.06
N SER A 3 -31.09 5.60 31.23
CA SER A 3 -30.16 6.58 30.67
C SER A 3 -28.89 6.58 31.52
N CYS A 4 -27.71 6.53 30.85
CA CYS A 4 -26.43 6.91 31.48
C CYS A 4 -25.87 8.12 30.73
N THR A 5 -26.07 9.25 31.31
CA THR A 5 -25.43 10.53 31.03
C THR A 5 -23.98 10.47 31.53
N SER A 6 -23.01 10.73 30.66
CA SER A 6 -21.61 10.94 31.02
C SER A 6 -21.23 12.40 30.91
N SER A 7 -20.77 12.93 32.03
CA SER A 7 -20.40 14.32 32.33
C SER A 7 -19.00 14.67 31.72
N PRO A 8 -18.79 15.94 31.29
CA PRO A 8 -17.48 16.36 30.82
C PRO A 8 -16.60 16.84 32.00
N SER A 9 -15.43 16.23 32.17
CA SER A 9 -14.40 16.67 33.13
C SER A 9 -13.72 17.95 32.64
N LYS A 10 -13.93 19.01 33.36
CA LYS A 10 -13.20 20.29 33.27
C LYS A 10 -11.82 20.11 33.92
N ILE A 11 -10.76 20.19 33.14
CA ILE A 11 -9.39 20.28 33.68
C ILE A 11 -9.07 21.72 33.92
N ALA A 12 -8.92 22.09 35.20
CA ALA A 12 -8.53 23.39 35.66
C ALA A 12 -7.02 23.60 35.40
N VAL A 13 -6.70 24.71 34.74
CA VAL A 13 -5.32 25.20 34.57
C VAL A 13 -4.95 25.99 35.87
N ALA A 14 -4.01 25.44 36.61
CA ALA A 14 -3.40 26.17 37.72
C ALA A 14 -2.20 26.95 37.19
N VAL A 15 -2.32 28.27 37.23
CA VAL A 15 -1.22 29.23 37.02
C VAL A 15 -0.44 29.35 38.32
N VAL A 16 0.81 28.92 38.34
CA VAL A 16 1.75 29.21 39.43
C VAL A 16 2.72 30.29 38.96
N LEU A 17 2.53 31.47 39.48
CA LEU A 17 3.49 32.58 39.42
C LEU A 17 4.57 32.32 40.48
N ALA A 18 5.81 32.10 40.08
CA ALA A 18 6.98 32.20 40.95
C ALA A 18 7.99 33.15 40.31
N ALA A 19 8.12 34.32 40.95
CA ALA A 19 9.19 35.26 40.70
C ALA A 19 10.46 34.77 41.42
N GLY A 20 11.62 34.88 40.77
CA GLY A 20 12.88 34.64 41.49
C GLY A 20 14.13 34.57 40.66
N LEU A 21 14.87 35.67 40.63
CA LEU A 21 16.33 35.81 40.60
C LEU A 21 17.06 35.58 39.28
N CYS A 22 17.49 36.73 38.73
CA CYS A 22 18.54 36.84 37.71
C CYS A 22 19.90 36.34 38.21
N THR A 23 20.45 35.34 37.51
CA THR A 23 21.89 35.08 37.47
C THR A 23 22.37 35.14 36.01
N PRO A 24 23.40 35.95 35.70
CA PRO A 24 23.97 35.92 34.35
C PRO A 24 24.89 34.71 34.24
N LEU A 25 24.45 33.68 33.56
CA LEU A 25 25.31 32.55 33.19
C LEU A 25 25.82 32.75 31.77
N LEU A 26 27.13 32.62 31.61
CA LEU A 26 27.91 32.72 30.39
C LEU A 26 27.20 32.01 29.22
N ALA A 27 27.09 32.76 28.13
CA ALA A 27 26.60 32.24 26.85
C ALA A 27 27.59 31.18 26.33
N ALA A 28 27.19 29.91 26.41
CA ALA A 28 27.79 28.87 25.57
C ALA A 28 27.30 29.07 24.13
N PRO A 29 28.18 29.00 23.12
CA PRO A 29 27.76 29.12 21.74
C PRO A 29 26.80 27.97 21.42
N PRO A 30 25.73 28.19 20.64
CA PRO A 30 24.89 27.12 20.20
C PRO A 30 25.77 26.18 19.34
N ALA A 31 25.91 24.93 19.76
CA ALA A 31 26.42 23.90 18.91
C ALA A 31 25.48 23.80 17.72
N SER A 32 25.88 24.41 16.60
CA SER A 32 25.27 24.18 15.31
C SER A 32 25.46 22.70 15.00
N ALA A 33 24.42 21.89 15.32
CA ALA A 33 24.31 20.56 14.76
C ALA A 33 24.18 20.75 13.25
N THR A 34 25.32 20.67 12.57
CA THR A 34 25.37 20.53 11.11
C THR A 34 24.71 19.18 10.84
N GLN A 35 23.40 19.19 10.63
CA GLN A 35 22.69 18.07 10.04
C GLN A 35 23.28 17.95 8.62
N SER A 36 24.25 17.06 8.46
CA SER A 36 24.67 16.63 7.14
C SER A 36 23.42 16.19 6.40
N PRO A 37 23.08 16.77 5.24
CA PRO A 37 22.00 16.24 4.44
C PRO A 37 22.35 14.78 4.18
N ILE A 38 21.45 13.86 4.58
CA ILE A 38 21.57 12.45 4.21
C ILE A 38 21.54 12.46 2.69
N ALA A 39 22.69 12.33 2.06
CA ALA A 39 22.78 12.15 0.62
C ALA A 39 22.13 10.79 0.34
N VAL A 40 20.86 10.82 -0.06
CA VAL A 40 20.17 9.62 -0.54
C VAL A 40 20.90 9.24 -1.82
N ASP A 41 21.63 8.14 -1.76
CA ASP A 41 22.39 7.64 -2.89
C ASP A 41 21.41 7.28 -4.02
N THR A 42 21.60 7.91 -5.19
CA THR A 42 20.75 7.70 -6.36
C THR A 42 20.72 6.21 -6.76
N ALA A 43 21.79 5.48 -6.53
CA ALA A 43 21.88 4.05 -6.80
C ALA A 43 20.96 3.24 -5.87
N THR A 44 20.92 3.61 -4.60
CA THR A 44 20.03 2.96 -3.62
C THR A 44 18.55 3.18 -3.96
N VAL A 45 18.18 4.40 -4.37
CA VAL A 45 16.80 4.71 -4.81
C VAL A 45 16.41 3.93 -6.07
N ALA A 46 17.34 3.85 -7.04
CA ALA A 46 17.09 3.11 -8.27
C ALA A 46 16.86 1.61 -7.99
N MET A 47 17.70 1.01 -7.15
CA MET A 47 17.59 -0.41 -6.77
C MET A 47 16.26 -0.69 -6.03
N GLU A 48 15.84 0.20 -5.14
CA GLU A 48 14.57 0.09 -4.43
C GLU A 48 13.37 0.15 -5.38
N LEU A 49 13.40 1.03 -6.38
CA LEU A 49 12.34 1.12 -7.39
C LEU A 49 12.28 -0.12 -8.28
N GLU A 50 13.44 -0.68 -8.66
CA GLU A 50 13.48 -1.93 -9.43
C GLU A 50 12.95 -3.11 -8.62
N PHE A 51 13.30 -3.20 -7.34
CA PHE A 51 12.76 -4.21 -6.44
C PHE A 51 11.23 -4.08 -6.31
N GLN A 52 10.73 -2.88 -6.11
CA GLN A 52 9.30 -2.61 -6.02
C GLN A 52 8.57 -2.89 -7.34
N ALA A 53 9.20 -2.64 -8.49
CA ALA A 53 8.66 -2.98 -9.80
C ALA A 53 8.54 -4.50 -9.98
N ALA A 54 9.55 -5.26 -9.58
CA ALA A 54 9.55 -6.72 -9.63
C ALA A 54 8.48 -7.31 -8.70
N ASP A 55 8.34 -6.76 -7.50
CA ASP A 55 7.32 -7.18 -6.52
C ASP A 55 5.91 -6.88 -7.05
N MET A 56 5.66 -5.69 -7.58
CA MET A 56 4.38 -5.35 -8.22
C MET A 56 4.07 -6.28 -9.40
N ALA A 57 5.07 -6.58 -10.23
CA ALA A 57 4.91 -7.50 -11.36
C ALA A 57 4.48 -8.88 -10.87
N GLY A 58 5.15 -9.43 -9.86
CA GLY A 58 4.80 -10.71 -9.26
C GLY A 58 3.36 -10.75 -8.77
N GLY A 59 2.92 -9.70 -8.08
CA GLY A 59 1.53 -9.58 -7.62
C GLY A 59 0.52 -9.52 -8.76
N LEU A 60 0.74 -8.70 -9.77
CA LEU A 60 -0.16 -8.59 -10.93
C LEU A 60 -0.20 -9.89 -11.77
N GLU A 61 0.92 -10.61 -11.87
CA GLU A 61 0.97 -11.92 -12.52
C GLU A 61 0.12 -12.97 -11.80
N LEU A 62 0.03 -12.94 -10.47
CA LEU A 62 -0.88 -13.81 -9.72
C LEU A 62 -2.34 -13.56 -10.13
N ILE A 63 -2.76 -12.30 -10.27
CA ILE A 63 -4.10 -11.97 -10.76
C ILE A 63 -4.28 -12.46 -12.19
N ASN A 64 -3.27 -12.30 -13.03
CA ASN A 64 -3.33 -12.71 -14.43
C ASN A 64 -3.42 -14.23 -14.60
N ARG A 65 -2.88 -15.02 -13.67
CA ARG A 65 -2.98 -16.50 -13.66
C ARG A 65 -4.40 -17.01 -13.46
N VAL A 66 -5.27 -16.24 -12.76
CA VAL A 66 -6.67 -16.66 -12.61
C VAL A 66 -7.33 -16.71 -13.99
N PRO A 67 -7.83 -17.86 -14.47
CA PRO A 67 -8.45 -17.94 -15.79
C PRO A 67 -9.71 -17.08 -15.86
N GLU A 68 -9.88 -16.30 -16.95
CA GLU A 68 -11.04 -15.42 -17.08
C GLU A 68 -12.36 -16.21 -17.09
N ARG A 69 -12.37 -17.41 -17.67
CA ARG A 69 -13.51 -18.32 -17.65
C ARG A 69 -13.98 -18.62 -16.22
N VAL A 70 -13.04 -18.91 -15.30
CA VAL A 70 -13.34 -19.20 -13.89
C VAL A 70 -13.99 -17.98 -13.22
N LEU A 71 -13.51 -16.79 -13.55
CA LEU A 71 -14.09 -15.54 -13.02
C LEU A 71 -15.50 -15.26 -13.61
N LEU A 72 -15.76 -15.69 -14.84
CA LEU A 72 -17.07 -15.56 -15.49
C LEU A 72 -18.08 -16.60 -15.00
N GLU A 73 -17.64 -17.80 -14.63
CA GLU A 73 -18.44 -18.86 -14.05
C GLU A 73 -18.89 -18.53 -12.61
N GLY A 74 -18.25 -17.58 -11.96
CA GLY A 74 -18.67 -17.04 -10.66
C GLY A 74 -17.92 -17.60 -9.45
N GLN A 75 -18.45 -17.30 -8.25
CA GLN A 75 -17.74 -17.51 -7.00
C GLN A 75 -17.38 -18.99 -6.75
N ALA A 76 -18.31 -19.91 -7.02
CA ALA A 76 -18.08 -21.35 -6.76
C ALA A 76 -16.95 -21.94 -7.60
N ALA A 77 -16.86 -21.57 -8.89
CA ALA A 77 -15.77 -21.98 -9.75
C ALA A 77 -14.43 -21.37 -9.31
N TYR A 78 -14.48 -20.12 -8.87
CA TYR A 78 -13.31 -19.43 -8.33
C TYR A 78 -12.80 -20.09 -7.04
N ASP A 79 -13.68 -20.44 -6.11
CA ASP A 79 -13.31 -21.10 -4.84
C ASP A 79 -12.67 -22.48 -5.12
N THR A 80 -13.18 -23.22 -6.11
CA THR A 80 -12.58 -24.48 -6.56
C THR A 80 -11.17 -24.25 -7.11
N TRP A 81 -11.01 -23.25 -7.98
CA TRP A 81 -9.70 -22.88 -8.52
C TRP A 81 -8.71 -22.49 -7.44
N ILE A 82 -9.16 -21.71 -6.41
CA ILE A 82 -8.33 -21.36 -5.24
C ILE A 82 -7.87 -22.61 -4.50
N ALA A 83 -8.76 -23.58 -4.27
CA ALA A 83 -8.42 -24.82 -3.57
C ALA A 83 -7.34 -25.62 -4.33
N GLU A 84 -7.45 -25.69 -5.65
CA GLU A 84 -6.48 -26.38 -6.51
C GLU A 84 -5.11 -25.67 -6.57
N ASN A 85 -5.10 -24.33 -6.41
CA ASN A 85 -3.89 -23.51 -6.53
C ASN A 85 -3.33 -23.01 -5.19
N GLN A 86 -3.77 -23.57 -4.07
CA GLN A 86 -3.36 -23.14 -2.72
C GLN A 86 -1.85 -23.14 -2.50
N HIS A 87 -1.13 -24.11 -3.08
CA HIS A 87 0.32 -24.20 -2.96
C HIS A 87 1.05 -23.00 -3.58
N VAL A 88 0.59 -22.52 -4.75
CA VAL A 88 1.15 -21.33 -5.41
C VAL A 88 0.87 -20.07 -4.60
N LEU A 89 -0.36 -19.93 -4.11
CA LEU A 89 -0.76 -18.79 -3.29
C LEU A 89 -0.08 -18.78 -1.92
N ALA A 90 0.14 -19.96 -1.32
CA ALA A 90 0.88 -20.09 -0.07
C ALA A 90 2.35 -19.70 -0.24
N ALA A 91 3.00 -20.15 -1.31
CA ALA A 91 4.38 -19.77 -1.63
C ALA A 91 4.51 -18.25 -1.86
N ALA A 92 3.57 -17.65 -2.60
CA ALA A 92 3.55 -16.21 -2.83
C ALA A 92 3.34 -15.39 -1.54
N ARG A 93 2.49 -15.87 -0.63
CA ARG A 93 2.28 -15.24 0.70
C ARG A 93 3.49 -15.35 1.61
N ALA A 94 4.25 -16.42 1.50
CA ALA A 94 5.47 -16.64 2.29
C ALA A 94 6.70 -15.92 1.73
N SER A 95 6.57 -15.27 0.56
CA SER A 95 7.67 -14.51 -0.03
C SER A 95 7.98 -13.25 0.80
N VAL A 96 9.20 -12.75 0.67
CA VAL A 96 9.62 -11.47 1.24
C VAL A 96 9.08 -10.27 0.45
N LEU A 97 8.38 -10.53 -0.65
CA LEU A 97 7.77 -9.53 -1.52
C LEU A 97 6.42 -9.10 -0.95
N GLU A 98 6.36 -7.93 -0.39
CA GLU A 98 5.17 -7.44 0.34
C GLU A 98 3.95 -7.25 -0.56
N CYS A 99 4.14 -6.72 -1.75
CA CYS A 99 3.06 -6.50 -2.71
C CYS A 99 2.53 -7.84 -3.26
N THR A 100 3.44 -8.73 -3.68
CA THR A 100 3.09 -10.08 -4.14
C THR A 100 2.33 -10.85 -3.07
N GLY A 101 2.81 -10.82 -1.82
CA GLY A 101 2.17 -11.45 -0.68
C GLY A 101 0.78 -10.87 -0.38
N ALA A 102 0.63 -9.55 -0.42
CA ALA A 102 -0.65 -8.88 -0.20
C ALA A 102 -1.69 -9.22 -1.28
N ILE A 103 -1.27 -9.31 -2.54
CA ILE A 103 -2.14 -9.70 -3.66
C ILE A 103 -2.47 -11.19 -3.59
N ALA A 104 -1.52 -12.06 -3.21
CA ALA A 104 -1.80 -13.47 -2.99
C ALA A 104 -2.84 -13.69 -1.88
N LEU A 105 -2.77 -12.91 -0.81
CA LEU A 105 -3.76 -12.92 0.26
C LEU A 105 -5.14 -12.45 -0.23
N LEU A 106 -5.17 -11.41 -1.06
CA LEU A 106 -6.40 -10.91 -1.68
C LEU A 106 -7.06 -11.99 -2.55
N ILE A 107 -6.30 -12.66 -3.41
CA ILE A 107 -6.81 -13.74 -4.29
C ILE A 107 -7.33 -14.90 -3.45
N ALA A 108 -6.60 -15.30 -2.39
CA ALA A 108 -7.00 -16.41 -1.52
C ALA A 108 -8.18 -16.07 -0.59
N SER A 109 -8.61 -14.81 -0.52
CA SER A 109 -9.72 -14.38 0.31
C SER A 109 -11.06 -14.64 -0.38
N THR A 110 -11.88 -15.52 0.19
CA THR A 110 -13.26 -15.78 -0.26
C THR A 110 -14.19 -14.58 -0.08
N ALA A 111 -13.79 -13.62 0.74
CA ALA A 111 -14.54 -12.38 0.97
C ALA A 111 -14.38 -11.36 -0.17
N PHE A 112 -13.42 -11.57 -1.09
CA PHE A 112 -13.19 -10.63 -2.18
C PHE A 112 -14.02 -11.02 -3.42
N PRO A 113 -14.91 -10.15 -3.91
CA PRO A 113 -15.81 -10.49 -5.01
C PRO A 113 -15.06 -10.81 -6.31
N VAL A 114 -15.36 -11.95 -6.91
CA VAL A 114 -14.85 -12.38 -8.23
C VAL A 114 -14.91 -11.27 -9.28
N ALA A 115 -16.01 -10.51 -9.30
CA ALA A 115 -16.20 -9.39 -10.24
C ALA A 115 -15.12 -8.32 -10.13
N LYS A 116 -14.56 -8.10 -8.93
CA LYS A 116 -13.44 -7.16 -8.75
C LYS A 116 -12.14 -7.70 -9.31
N ILE A 117 -11.86 -8.99 -9.13
CA ILE A 117 -10.67 -9.63 -9.71
C ILE A 117 -10.74 -9.54 -11.24
N LEU A 118 -11.91 -9.85 -11.81
CA LEU A 118 -12.15 -9.72 -13.24
C LEU A 118 -11.95 -8.29 -13.74
N LYS A 119 -12.42 -7.29 -12.98
CA LYS A 119 -12.22 -5.88 -13.31
C LYS A 119 -10.74 -5.50 -13.30
N ILE A 120 -9.99 -5.89 -12.27
CA ILE A 120 -8.55 -5.66 -12.18
C ILE A 120 -7.83 -6.31 -13.37
N LYS A 121 -8.14 -7.57 -13.68
CA LYS A 121 -7.56 -8.29 -14.82
C LYS A 121 -7.83 -7.56 -16.15
N ARG A 122 -9.03 -7.08 -16.37
CA ARG A 122 -9.39 -6.31 -17.58
C ARG A 122 -8.64 -4.98 -17.65
N LEU A 123 -8.43 -4.31 -16.53
CA LEU A 123 -7.63 -3.08 -16.47
C LEU A 123 -6.16 -3.35 -16.78
N ILE A 124 -5.58 -4.42 -16.27
CA ILE A 124 -4.21 -4.86 -16.64
C ILE A 124 -4.13 -5.09 -18.14
N ASN A 125 -5.08 -5.80 -18.73
CA ASN A 125 -5.12 -6.08 -20.15
C ASN A 125 -5.30 -4.80 -20.99
N SER A 126 -6.12 -3.85 -20.55
CA SER A 126 -6.31 -2.57 -21.24
C SER A 126 -5.07 -1.67 -21.23
N LEU A 127 -4.18 -1.85 -20.24
CA LEU A 127 -2.86 -1.21 -20.20
C LEU A 127 -1.84 -1.92 -21.12
N GLY A 128 -2.20 -3.08 -21.69
CA GLY A 128 -1.35 -3.90 -22.54
C GLY A 128 -0.54 -4.94 -21.79
N GLY A 129 -1.09 -5.42 -20.67
CA GLY A 129 -0.55 -6.49 -19.85
C GLY A 129 0.27 -6.02 -18.65
N VAL A 130 0.74 -6.98 -17.85
CA VAL A 130 1.42 -6.74 -16.58
C VAL A 130 2.66 -5.85 -16.74
N THR A 131 3.52 -6.16 -17.71
CA THR A 131 4.76 -5.39 -17.94
C THR A 131 4.48 -3.90 -18.18
N LYS A 132 3.46 -3.59 -18.99
CA LYS A 132 3.11 -2.19 -19.27
C LYS A 132 2.44 -1.52 -18.08
N ALA A 133 1.58 -2.24 -17.36
CA ALA A 133 0.96 -1.75 -16.13
C ALA A 133 2.02 -1.37 -15.08
N VAL A 134 3.00 -2.25 -14.84
CA VAL A 134 4.13 -1.98 -13.92
C VAL A 134 4.95 -0.79 -14.39
N ARG A 135 5.27 -0.71 -15.69
CA ARG A 135 6.04 0.42 -16.25
C ARG A 135 5.35 1.76 -16.02
N VAL A 136 4.04 1.82 -16.18
CA VAL A 136 3.25 3.03 -15.92
C VAL A 136 3.29 3.39 -14.42
N MET A 137 3.12 2.40 -13.54
CA MET A 137 3.21 2.62 -12.09
C MET A 137 4.62 3.01 -11.65
N TRP A 138 5.65 2.43 -12.24
CA TRP A 138 7.04 2.81 -12.00
C TRP A 138 7.33 4.25 -12.43
N GLY A 139 6.87 4.67 -13.62
CA GLY A 139 6.97 6.08 -14.05
C GLY A 139 6.33 7.05 -13.07
N ALA A 140 5.32 6.61 -12.32
CA ALA A 140 4.70 7.33 -11.20
C ALA A 140 5.39 7.06 -9.85
N SER A 141 6.51 6.37 -9.80
CA SER A 141 7.25 5.97 -8.58
C SER A 141 6.34 5.25 -7.56
N PHE A 142 5.39 4.46 -8.02
CA PHE A 142 4.35 3.80 -7.23
C PHE A 142 3.59 4.74 -6.27
N SER A 143 3.63 6.06 -6.51
CA SER A 143 2.90 7.06 -5.74
C SER A 143 1.46 7.12 -6.22
N TRP A 144 0.51 6.98 -5.27
CA TRP A 144 -0.92 7.05 -5.60
C TRP A 144 -1.33 8.37 -6.25
N GLU A 145 -0.83 9.50 -5.75
CA GLU A 145 -1.17 10.81 -6.30
C GLU A 145 -0.74 10.95 -7.76
N LYS A 146 0.45 10.46 -8.09
CA LYS A 146 0.97 10.47 -9.46
C LYS A 146 0.20 9.51 -10.36
N ILE A 147 -0.11 8.29 -9.89
CA ILE A 147 -0.92 7.31 -10.64
C ILE A 147 -2.31 7.88 -10.92
N ARG A 148 -2.93 8.52 -9.95
CA ARG A 148 -4.23 9.19 -10.12
C ARG A 148 -4.17 10.30 -11.16
N ALA A 149 -3.08 11.07 -11.22
CA ALA A 149 -2.89 12.14 -12.20
C ALA A 149 -2.74 11.63 -13.64
N LEU A 150 -2.30 10.37 -13.84
CA LEU A 150 -2.23 9.77 -15.17
C LEU A 150 -3.62 9.53 -15.79
N GLY A 151 -4.65 9.37 -14.96
CA GLY A 151 -6.02 9.12 -15.43
C GLY A 151 -6.22 7.74 -16.07
N GLY A 152 -7.40 7.55 -16.69
CA GLY A 152 -7.71 6.36 -17.48
C GLY A 152 -7.58 5.03 -16.73
N ALA A 153 -7.14 3.99 -17.44
CA ALA A 153 -7.01 2.64 -16.91
C ALA A 153 -5.97 2.52 -15.77
N ALA A 154 -4.92 3.35 -15.78
CA ALA A 154 -3.90 3.34 -14.74
C ALA A 154 -4.47 3.83 -13.40
N ALA A 155 -5.20 4.94 -13.42
CA ALA A 155 -5.88 5.46 -12.22
C ALA A 155 -6.95 4.49 -11.73
N ALA A 156 -7.72 3.88 -12.63
CA ALA A 156 -8.73 2.88 -12.28
C ALA A 156 -8.11 1.63 -11.64
N LEU A 157 -7.01 1.12 -12.20
CA LEU A 157 -6.28 -0.02 -11.63
C LEU A 157 -5.74 0.30 -10.23
N GLY A 158 -5.10 1.46 -10.07
CA GLY A 158 -4.63 1.92 -8.77
C GLY A 158 -5.76 2.02 -7.74
N ALA A 159 -6.91 2.57 -8.12
CA ALA A 159 -8.07 2.70 -7.23
C ALA A 159 -8.64 1.34 -6.79
N GLU A 160 -8.71 0.35 -7.68
CA GLU A 160 -9.18 -1.00 -7.32
C GLU A 160 -8.19 -1.70 -6.36
N LEU A 161 -6.89 -1.56 -6.60
CA LEU A 161 -5.85 -2.12 -5.73
C LEU A 161 -5.83 -1.44 -4.36
N LEU A 162 -5.94 -0.12 -4.31
CA LEU A 162 -5.96 0.66 -3.07
C LEU A 162 -7.22 0.43 -2.22
N GLY A 163 -8.31 -0.01 -2.84
CA GLY A 163 -9.53 -0.41 -2.13
C GLY A 163 -9.31 -1.56 -1.14
N VAL A 164 -8.15 -2.22 -1.20
CA VAL A 164 -7.76 -3.31 -0.28
C VAL A 164 -6.62 -2.84 0.62
N ALA A 165 -6.89 -2.73 1.92
CA ALA A 165 -5.94 -2.17 2.89
C ALA A 165 -4.57 -2.87 2.92
N ALA A 166 -4.54 -4.20 2.71
CA ALA A 166 -3.29 -4.96 2.64
C ALA A 166 -2.48 -4.59 1.40
N VAL A 167 -3.13 -4.52 0.23
CA VAL A 167 -2.50 -4.15 -1.05
C VAL A 167 -2.02 -2.70 -1.00
N LYS A 168 -2.82 -1.81 -0.40
CA LYS A 168 -2.41 -0.41 -0.22
C LYS A 168 -1.09 -0.31 0.55
N ARG A 169 -0.95 -1.05 1.64
CA ARG A 169 0.28 -1.00 2.46
C ARG A 169 1.48 -1.68 1.79
N GLY A 170 1.26 -2.79 1.09
CA GLY A 170 2.34 -3.58 0.50
C GLY A 170 2.79 -3.10 -0.88
N CYS A 171 1.93 -2.40 -1.64
CA CYS A 171 2.20 -2.05 -3.04
C CYS A 171 2.39 -0.55 -3.31
N PHE A 172 1.95 0.32 -2.41
CA PHE A 172 1.99 1.78 -2.62
C PHE A 172 2.60 2.50 -1.41
N ARG A 173 3.39 3.53 -1.70
CA ARG A 173 3.98 4.44 -0.71
C ARG A 173 3.35 5.82 -0.77
#